data_d6179349e3092cee1e4b98fbf61fb929
#
_entry.id   d6179349e3092cee1e4b98fbf61fb929
#
_cell.length_a   1.000
_cell.length_b   1.000
_cell.length_c   1.000
_cell.angle_alpha   90.00
_cell.angle_beta   90.00
_cell.angle_gamma   90.00
#
_symmetry.space_group_name_H-M   'P 1'
#
loop_
_entity.id
_entity.type
_entity.pdbx_description
1 polymer ?
#
loop_
_entity_poly.entity_id
_entity_poly.type
_entity_poly.pdbx_seq_one_letter_code
_entity_poly.pdbx_strand_id
1 'polypeptide(L)'
;MKEVVRTESAPAPFQGAPYSQAIKANGFVFVAGQVGIKPDDPTPIGDGIAEQTEQTLTNLRAILEAAGSGMDKLVKTTVFLTNLADFQGMNEVYSKHVGDQPPARSTFEVGNLPPGLLVEIEAIAALE
;
A
#
# COMPACT_ATOMS: atom_id res chain seq x y z
N MET A 1 13.19 2.46 -19.52
CA MET A 1 13.48 1.08 -19.11
C MET A 1 13.01 0.88 -17.68
N LYS A 2 12.39 -0.24 -17.39
CA LYS A 2 11.86 -0.47 -16.04
C LYS A 2 12.81 -1.30 -15.19
N GLU A 3 12.75 -1.08 -13.90
CA GLU A 3 13.54 -1.82 -12.92
C GLU A 3 12.60 -2.42 -11.87
N VAL A 4 12.74 -3.71 -11.60
CA VAL A 4 11.91 -4.43 -10.62
C VAL A 4 12.45 -4.15 -9.22
N VAL A 5 11.53 -3.87 -8.29
CA VAL A 5 11.85 -3.69 -6.87
C VAL A 5 11.35 -4.90 -6.09
N ARG A 6 12.20 -5.45 -5.25
CA ARG A 6 11.88 -6.58 -4.36
C ARG A 6 12.45 -6.32 -2.99
N THR A 7 11.69 -6.68 -1.96
CA THR A 7 12.16 -6.61 -0.59
C THR A 7 11.47 -7.66 0.25
N GLU A 8 12.19 -8.22 1.21
CA GLU A 8 11.63 -9.16 2.18
C GLU A 8 10.93 -8.43 3.33
N SER A 9 11.06 -7.11 3.38
CA SER A 9 10.42 -6.29 4.42
C SER A 9 8.95 -6.00 4.13
N ALA A 10 8.43 -6.49 3.00
CA ALA A 10 7.02 -6.41 2.64
C ALA A 10 6.60 -7.75 2.04
N PRO A 11 5.29 -8.05 1.98
CA PRO A 11 4.83 -9.33 1.46
C PRO A 11 5.24 -9.54 0.01
N ALA A 12 5.65 -10.77 -0.30
CA ALA A 12 5.88 -11.20 -1.68
C ALA A 12 4.54 -11.22 -2.43
N PRO A 13 4.57 -11.29 -3.79
CA PRO A 13 3.34 -11.41 -4.56
C PRO A 13 2.44 -12.50 -4.02
N PHE A 14 1.16 -12.17 -3.89
CA PHE A 14 0.17 -13.00 -3.22
C PHE A 14 0.05 -14.34 -3.95
N GLN A 15 0.27 -15.44 -3.21
CA GLN A 15 0.19 -16.81 -3.74
C GLN A 15 1.07 -17.02 -4.99
N GLY A 16 2.19 -16.30 -5.08
CA GLY A 16 3.10 -16.44 -6.22
C GLY A 16 2.55 -15.89 -7.53
N ALA A 17 1.57 -14.99 -7.47
CA ALA A 17 0.96 -14.42 -8.66
C ALA A 17 2.00 -13.62 -9.47
N PRO A 18 1.77 -13.48 -10.80
CA PRO A 18 2.76 -12.88 -11.70
C PRO A 18 2.71 -11.35 -11.67
N TYR A 19 3.21 -10.75 -10.59
CA TYR A 19 3.39 -9.31 -10.51
C TYR A 19 4.61 -8.99 -9.63
N SER A 20 5.12 -7.77 -9.77
CA SER A 20 6.21 -7.26 -8.94
C SER A 20 5.66 -6.44 -7.80
N GLN A 21 6.37 -6.37 -6.69
CA GLN A 21 5.98 -5.48 -5.59
C GLN A 21 5.96 -4.03 -6.07
N ALA A 22 6.95 -3.64 -6.86
CA ALA A 22 6.99 -2.30 -7.45
C ALA A 22 7.90 -2.29 -8.67
N ILE A 23 7.72 -1.25 -9.48
CA ILE A 23 8.51 -1.00 -10.69
C ILE A 23 9.00 0.45 -10.64
N LYS A 24 10.29 0.66 -10.91
CA LYS A 24 10.82 2.02 -11.12
C LYS A 24 10.89 2.30 -12.61
N ALA A 25 10.38 3.46 -13.02
CA ALA A 25 10.42 3.90 -14.41
C ALA A 25 10.26 5.42 -14.46
N ASN A 26 11.05 6.08 -15.30
CA ASN A 26 10.91 7.50 -15.61
C ASN A 26 10.92 8.42 -14.38
N GLY A 27 11.71 8.09 -13.36
CA GLY A 27 11.81 8.93 -12.17
C GLY A 27 10.70 8.70 -11.15
N PHE A 28 9.88 7.67 -11.34
CA PHE A 28 8.82 7.29 -10.43
C PHE A 28 8.94 5.83 -10.02
N VAL A 29 8.33 5.51 -8.88
CA VAL A 29 8.12 4.12 -8.49
C VAL A 29 6.61 3.87 -8.42
N PHE A 30 6.20 2.77 -9.03
CA PHE A 30 4.81 2.33 -9.11
C PHE A 30 4.67 1.10 -8.24
N VAL A 31 3.89 1.21 -7.16
CA VAL A 31 3.80 0.15 -6.15
C VAL A 31 2.47 -0.58 -6.31
N ALA A 32 2.55 -1.91 -6.38
CA ALA A 32 1.38 -2.77 -6.42
C ALA A 32 0.56 -2.63 -5.15
N GLY A 33 -0.72 -2.92 -5.23
CA GLY A 33 -1.61 -2.85 -4.08
C GLY A 33 -1.09 -3.63 -2.89
N GLN A 34 -1.05 -2.98 -1.74
CA GLN A 34 -0.64 -3.58 -0.47
C GLN A 34 -1.86 -3.76 0.41
N VAL A 35 -1.83 -4.77 1.24
CA VAL A 35 -2.92 -5.12 2.15
C VAL A 35 -2.39 -5.36 3.54
N GLY A 36 -3.28 -5.56 4.50
CA GLY A 36 -2.92 -5.65 5.92
C GLY A 36 -2.44 -7.03 6.34
N ILE A 37 -1.38 -7.51 5.72
CA ILE A 37 -0.71 -8.75 6.12
C ILE A 37 0.76 -8.48 6.38
N LYS A 38 1.39 -9.30 7.23
CA LYS A 38 2.82 -9.19 7.51
C LYS A 38 3.62 -9.86 6.40
N PRO A 39 4.91 -9.51 6.25
CA PRO A 39 5.72 -10.05 5.17
C PRO A 39 5.79 -11.58 5.11
N ASP A 40 5.75 -12.23 6.26
CA ASP A 40 5.93 -13.68 6.36
C ASP A 40 4.68 -14.43 6.80
N ASP A 41 3.52 -13.77 6.83
CA ASP A 41 2.27 -14.38 7.30
C ASP A 41 1.12 -13.89 6.40
N PRO A 42 0.49 -14.80 5.62
CA PRO A 42 -0.57 -14.39 4.68
C PRO A 42 -1.92 -14.11 5.34
N THR A 43 -2.05 -14.28 6.65
CA THR A 43 -3.32 -14.00 7.31
C THR A 43 -3.45 -12.49 7.59
N PRO A 44 -4.68 -11.94 7.54
CA PRO A 44 -4.88 -10.53 7.92
C PRO A 44 -4.36 -10.29 9.34
N ILE A 45 -3.75 -9.11 9.54
CA ILE A 45 -3.13 -8.80 10.83
C ILE A 45 -4.16 -8.71 11.96
N GLY A 46 -5.40 -8.51 11.62
CA GLY A 46 -6.52 -8.44 12.54
C GLY A 46 -7.79 -8.23 11.74
N ASP A 47 -8.89 -7.92 12.42
CA ASP A 47 -10.19 -7.73 11.75
C ASP A 47 -10.66 -6.27 11.78
N GLY A 48 -9.82 -5.32 12.23
CA GLY A 48 -10.15 -3.91 12.32
C GLY A 48 -9.51 -3.08 11.22
N ILE A 49 -10.22 -2.03 10.80
CA ILE A 49 -9.71 -1.15 9.74
C ILE A 49 -8.44 -0.41 10.17
N ALA A 50 -8.33 0.00 11.43
CA ALA A 50 -7.17 0.75 11.90
C ALA A 50 -5.89 -0.08 11.81
N GLU A 51 -5.91 -1.29 12.34
CA GLU A 51 -4.72 -2.14 12.33
C GLU A 51 -4.36 -2.61 10.93
N GLN A 52 -5.36 -2.88 10.08
CA GLN A 52 -5.09 -3.27 8.69
C GLN A 52 -4.53 -2.11 7.88
N THR A 53 -5.03 -0.90 8.08
CA THR A 53 -4.48 0.29 7.41
C THR A 53 -3.05 0.55 7.85
N GLU A 54 -2.77 0.41 9.13
CA GLU A 54 -1.41 0.59 9.66
C GLU A 54 -0.44 -0.38 9.00
N GLN A 55 -0.79 -1.66 8.92
CA GLN A 55 0.08 -2.66 8.32
C GLN A 55 0.23 -2.43 6.81
N THR A 56 -0.86 -2.08 6.13
CA THR A 56 -0.83 -1.77 4.70
C THR A 56 0.17 -0.66 4.40
N LEU A 57 0.13 0.42 5.18
CA LEU A 57 1.03 1.56 4.98
C LEU A 57 2.47 1.24 5.41
N THR A 58 2.64 0.39 6.40
CA THR A 58 3.97 -0.11 6.80
C THR A 58 4.59 -0.89 5.64
N ASN A 59 3.81 -1.75 4.98
CA ASN A 59 4.28 -2.50 3.81
C ASN A 59 4.64 -1.56 2.67
N LEU A 60 3.79 -0.58 2.40
CA LEU A 60 4.04 0.42 1.36
C LEU A 60 5.33 1.17 1.63
N ARG A 61 5.54 1.63 2.86
CA ARG A 61 6.77 2.32 3.26
C ARG A 61 8.00 1.47 2.98
N ALA A 62 7.96 0.19 3.36
CA ALA A 62 9.10 -0.69 3.17
C ALA A 62 9.47 -0.83 1.69
N ILE A 63 8.47 -0.94 0.82
CA ILE A 63 8.71 -1.05 -0.62
C ILE A 63 9.27 0.26 -1.18
N LEU A 64 8.71 1.40 -0.76
CA LEU A 64 9.21 2.70 -1.20
C LEU A 64 10.67 2.90 -0.80
N GLU A 65 11.02 2.55 0.43
CA GLU A 65 12.39 2.70 0.91
C GLU A 65 13.34 1.75 0.16
N ALA A 66 12.91 0.54 -0.13
CA ALA A 66 13.70 -0.38 -0.94
C ALA A 66 13.93 0.15 -2.36
N ALA A 67 13.02 0.97 -2.85
CA ALA A 67 13.13 1.59 -4.17
C ALA A 67 13.98 2.86 -4.17
N GLY A 68 14.37 3.37 -3.00
CA GLY A 68 15.09 4.64 -2.89
C GLY A 68 14.17 5.85 -2.81
N SER A 69 12.89 5.62 -2.50
CA SER A 69 11.90 6.67 -2.33
C SER A 69 11.49 6.76 -0.84
N GLY A 70 10.30 7.24 -0.56
CA GLY A 70 9.78 7.33 0.80
C GLY A 70 8.36 7.84 0.83
N MET A 71 7.75 7.77 2.00
CA MET A 71 6.37 8.22 2.18
C MET A 71 6.20 9.72 1.91
N ASP A 72 7.25 10.50 2.13
CA ASP A 72 7.23 11.95 1.86
C ASP A 72 7.29 12.27 0.36
N LYS A 73 7.51 11.27 -0.49
CA LYS A 73 7.61 11.45 -1.94
C LYS A 73 6.41 10.86 -2.68
N LEU A 74 5.37 10.48 -1.96
CA LEU A 74 4.15 9.98 -2.56
C LEU A 74 3.51 11.05 -3.44
N VAL A 75 3.13 10.65 -4.66
CA VAL A 75 2.48 11.52 -5.66
C VAL A 75 1.01 11.19 -5.74
N LYS A 76 0.67 9.93 -5.76
CA LYS A 76 -0.71 9.47 -5.91
C LYS A 76 -0.90 8.15 -5.19
N THR A 77 -2.03 8.04 -4.49
CA THR A 77 -2.48 6.75 -3.94
C THR A 77 -3.88 6.45 -4.41
N THR A 78 -4.23 5.18 -4.46
CA THR A 78 -5.60 4.72 -4.65
C THR A 78 -5.92 3.77 -3.51
N VAL A 79 -7.00 4.06 -2.79
CA VAL A 79 -7.44 3.28 -1.64
C VAL A 79 -8.69 2.51 -2.02
N PHE A 80 -8.67 1.20 -1.83
CA PHE A 80 -9.80 0.32 -2.09
C PHE A 80 -10.30 -0.19 -0.74
N LEU A 81 -11.61 -0.01 -0.48
CA LEU A 81 -12.25 -0.44 0.76
C LEU A 81 -13.34 -1.44 0.43
N THR A 82 -13.51 -2.46 1.26
CA THR A 82 -14.64 -3.38 1.11
C THR A 82 -15.94 -2.76 1.60
N ASN A 83 -15.85 -1.70 2.42
CA ASN A 83 -17.01 -0.99 2.95
C ASN A 83 -16.64 0.47 3.20
N LEU A 84 -17.34 1.40 2.56
CA LEU A 84 -17.09 2.83 2.74
C LEU A 84 -17.36 3.32 4.16
N ALA A 85 -18.06 2.53 4.98
CA ALA A 85 -18.22 2.86 6.40
C ALA A 85 -16.87 2.90 7.13
N ASP A 86 -15.83 2.27 6.57
CA ASP A 86 -14.47 2.28 7.13
C ASP A 86 -13.65 3.51 6.70
N PHE A 87 -14.25 4.42 5.93
CA PHE A 87 -13.54 5.57 5.37
C PHE A 87 -12.86 6.41 6.45
N GLN A 88 -13.59 6.78 7.50
CA GLN A 88 -13.01 7.61 8.55
C GLN A 88 -11.94 6.89 9.37
N GLY A 89 -12.18 5.63 9.71
CA GLY A 89 -11.18 4.84 10.43
C GLY A 89 -9.90 4.68 9.64
N MET A 90 -10.01 4.45 8.33
CA MET A 90 -8.86 4.39 7.44
C MET A 90 -8.15 5.74 7.40
N ASN A 91 -8.89 6.84 7.25
CA ASN A 91 -8.31 8.18 7.16
C ASN A 91 -7.53 8.57 8.41
N GLU A 92 -7.99 8.19 9.59
CA GLU A 92 -7.30 8.53 10.83
C GLU A 92 -5.89 7.95 10.85
N VAL A 93 -5.72 6.70 10.40
CA VAL A 93 -4.42 6.08 10.34
C VAL A 93 -3.61 6.62 9.18
N TYR A 94 -4.24 6.74 8.02
CA TYR A 94 -3.61 7.23 6.79
C TYR A 94 -2.96 8.60 7.01
N SER A 95 -3.65 9.52 7.69
CA SER A 95 -3.16 10.87 7.90
C SER A 95 -1.84 10.91 8.69
N LYS A 96 -1.61 9.92 9.54
CA LYS A 96 -0.38 9.85 10.34
C LYS A 96 0.83 9.44 9.51
N HIS A 97 0.60 8.87 8.33
CA HIS A 97 1.67 8.35 7.48
C HIS A 97 2.04 9.29 6.34
N VAL A 98 1.11 10.14 5.88
CA VAL A 98 1.33 10.94 4.67
C VAL A 98 1.80 12.37 4.94
N GLY A 99 1.75 12.84 6.19
CA GLY A 99 2.31 14.12 6.58
C GLY A 99 1.51 15.33 6.10
N ASP A 100 2.21 16.49 6.03
CA ASP A 100 1.58 17.78 5.78
C ASP A 100 1.27 18.03 4.30
N GLN A 101 1.90 17.29 3.41
CA GLN A 101 1.69 17.42 1.97
C GLN A 101 1.25 16.07 1.41
N PRO A 102 -0.01 15.68 1.70
CA PRO A 102 -0.47 14.36 1.29
C PRO A 102 -0.53 14.23 -0.23
N PRO A 103 -0.39 13.01 -0.75
CA PRO A 103 -0.52 12.78 -2.20
C PRO A 103 -1.95 12.99 -2.67
N ALA A 104 -2.12 13.16 -3.98
CA ALA A 104 -3.43 13.05 -4.57
C ALA A 104 -3.98 11.65 -4.31
N ARG A 105 -5.30 11.51 -4.11
CA ARG A 105 -5.89 10.22 -3.75
C ARG A 105 -7.28 10.06 -4.33
N SER A 106 -7.60 8.83 -4.72
CA SER A 106 -8.96 8.39 -4.97
C SER A 106 -9.26 7.23 -4.03
N THR A 107 -10.51 7.14 -3.57
CA THR A 107 -10.94 6.09 -2.65
C THR A 107 -12.24 5.49 -3.17
N PHE A 108 -12.29 4.17 -3.27
CA PHE A 108 -13.45 3.44 -3.80
C PHE A 108 -13.86 2.31 -2.87
N GLU A 109 -15.16 2.04 -2.85
CA GLU A 109 -15.63 0.76 -2.34
C GLU A 109 -15.55 -0.26 -3.49
N VAL A 110 -15.01 -1.44 -3.20
CA VAL A 110 -14.86 -2.51 -4.19
C VAL A 110 -15.70 -3.71 -3.80
N GLY A 111 -15.94 -4.58 -4.78
CA GLY A 111 -16.76 -5.76 -4.55
C GLY A 111 -16.16 -6.72 -3.55
N ASN A 112 -14.86 -7.05 -3.72
CA ASN A 112 -14.17 -7.99 -2.86
C ASN A 112 -12.69 -7.72 -2.82
N LEU A 113 -12.08 -8.02 -1.69
CA LEU A 113 -10.64 -8.22 -1.52
C LEU A 113 -10.46 -9.67 -1.06
N PRO A 114 -9.23 -10.18 -0.98
CA PRO A 114 -9.03 -11.52 -0.41
C PRO A 114 -9.68 -11.62 0.98
N PRO A 115 -10.13 -12.82 1.39
CA PRO A 115 -10.92 -12.97 2.60
C PRO A 115 -10.30 -12.31 3.83
N GLY A 116 -11.13 -11.57 4.56
CA GLY A 116 -10.71 -10.90 5.79
C GLY A 116 -10.01 -9.58 5.62
N LEU A 117 -9.69 -9.17 4.40
CA LEU A 117 -9.02 -7.90 4.15
C LEU A 117 -10.06 -6.81 3.88
N LEU A 118 -9.85 -5.65 4.54
CA LEU A 118 -10.79 -4.53 4.49
C LEU A 118 -10.28 -3.39 3.62
N VAL A 119 -8.97 -3.34 3.36
CA VAL A 119 -8.35 -2.21 2.67
C VAL A 119 -7.18 -2.69 1.82
N GLU A 120 -7.03 -2.03 0.67
CA GLU A 120 -5.87 -2.21 -0.21
C GLU A 120 -5.45 -0.83 -0.70
N ILE A 121 -4.15 -0.56 -0.76
CA ILE A 121 -3.62 0.74 -1.20
C ILE A 121 -2.50 0.52 -2.20
N GLU A 122 -2.62 1.13 -3.36
CA GLU A 122 -1.54 1.21 -4.35
C GLU A 122 -1.02 2.64 -4.42
N ALA A 123 0.18 2.82 -4.96
CA ALA A 123 0.80 4.14 -4.90
C ALA A 123 1.76 4.39 -6.05
N ILE A 124 1.96 5.68 -6.35
CA ILE A 124 3.02 6.18 -7.20
C ILE A 124 3.79 7.20 -6.37
N ALA A 125 5.10 7.09 -6.35
CA ALA A 125 5.97 8.03 -5.64
C ALA A 125 7.10 8.50 -6.55
N ALA A 126 7.64 9.67 -6.24
CA ALA A 126 8.80 10.20 -6.96
C ALA A 126 10.07 9.56 -6.41
N LEU A 127 11.09 9.44 -7.26
CA LEU A 127 12.40 8.97 -6.84
C LEU A 127 13.32 10.12 -6.44
N GLU A 128 12.94 11.32 -6.81
CA GLU A 128 13.73 12.52 -6.51
C GLU A 128 13.05 13.40 -5.49
#